data_3372fcdb52a3164ecf1f78704638f20f
#
_entry.id   3372fcdb52a3164ecf1f78704638f20f
#
_cell.length_a   1.000
_cell.length_b   1.000
_cell.length_c   1.000
_cell.angle_alpha   90.00
_cell.angle_beta   90.00
_cell.angle_gamma   90.00
#
_symmetry.space_group_name_H-M   'P 1'
#
loop_
_entity.id
_entity.type
_entity.pdbx_description
1 polymer ?
#
loop_
_entity_poly.entity_id
_entity_poly.type
_entity_poly.pdbx_seq_one_letter_code
_entity_poly.pdbx_strand_id
1 'polypeptide(L)'
;MKNNLLVYILLCLLNLSWANARNKQQEAEALIKKSVEALYNNPKQASYYAAKVIELFPEERQNDQKAEAMFYYSQAEKLLGNFDVSIKNLYDALEYATPANKELNGQIYALIGALYCKLTDYNKAIEMNEKAISIFKSIGDSISIALCYNDRGIIHYSMNEFNTAEQFLKQALIINRSQKNLRGISANLNNLCLYEGDFNEKLSLINEAIIINKNLNSQWSLGENYNNMGKQYFYAKQYNNALMALQRAYEVASSISAKELICDNYEYLSWVYDALGDHKNAYKCLIQLYTLSKELQSGSKLRIVEQEISHKQYQNQQRKAELREQAYEIELLKRNLFVLVIIFISLIVLSIFLYQWYKRKKNMQLMVTRYNLEQ
;
A
#
# COMPACT_ATOMS: atom_id res chain seq x y z
N MET A 1 39.06 -37.39 -0.05
CA MET A 1 38.64 -36.88 1.25
C MET A 1 38.50 -35.36 1.32
N LYS A 2 39.41 -34.53 0.75
CA LYS A 2 39.33 -33.06 0.82
C LYS A 2 38.06 -32.45 0.17
N ASN A 3 37.56 -33.03 -0.95
CA ASN A 3 36.39 -32.50 -1.65
C ASN A 3 35.08 -32.71 -0.88
N ASN A 4 34.95 -33.76 -0.07
CA ASN A 4 33.74 -34.01 0.72
C ASN A 4 33.63 -33.05 1.91
N LEU A 5 34.76 -32.63 2.49
CA LEU A 5 34.76 -31.67 3.62
C LEU A 5 34.28 -30.29 3.16
N LEU A 6 34.69 -29.85 1.97
CA LEU A 6 34.27 -28.58 1.39
C LEU A 6 32.77 -28.54 1.11
N VAL A 7 32.21 -29.64 0.60
CA VAL A 7 30.76 -29.80 0.37
C VAL A 7 29.98 -29.79 1.69
N TYR A 8 30.49 -30.46 2.74
CA TYR A 8 29.88 -30.43 4.07
C TYR A 8 29.87 -29.04 4.70
N ILE A 9 30.99 -28.30 4.59
CA ILE A 9 31.07 -26.91 5.09
C ILE A 9 30.10 -26.01 4.34
N LEU A 10 30.01 -26.13 3.01
CA LEU A 10 29.05 -25.37 2.18
C LEU A 10 27.60 -25.70 2.56
N LEU A 11 27.25 -26.95 2.79
CA LEU A 11 25.93 -27.37 3.23
C LEU A 11 25.59 -26.85 4.63
N CYS A 12 26.56 -26.84 5.57
CA CYS A 12 26.38 -26.25 6.88
C CYS A 12 26.18 -24.73 6.83
N LEU A 13 26.95 -24.02 6.00
CA LEU A 13 26.80 -22.57 5.78
C LEU A 13 25.45 -22.22 5.12
N LEU A 14 25.02 -23.02 4.14
CA LEU A 14 23.69 -22.89 3.55
C LEU A 14 22.58 -23.11 4.56
N ASN A 15 22.67 -24.15 5.38
CA ASN A 15 21.68 -24.43 6.43
C ASN A 15 21.63 -23.32 7.50
N LEU A 16 22.77 -22.76 7.89
CA LEU A 16 22.83 -21.63 8.82
C LEU A 16 22.24 -20.36 8.20
N SER A 17 22.50 -20.08 6.92
CA SER A 17 21.91 -18.94 6.21
C SER A 17 20.39 -19.09 6.07
N TRP A 18 19.90 -20.29 5.76
CA TRP A 18 18.46 -20.61 5.71
C TRP A 18 17.77 -20.47 7.08
N ALA A 19 18.41 -20.95 8.13
CA ALA A 19 17.88 -20.81 9.49
C ALA A 19 17.79 -19.34 9.92
N ASN A 20 18.82 -18.54 9.63
CA ASN A 20 18.81 -17.10 9.91
C ASN A 20 17.75 -16.35 9.10
N ALA A 21 17.60 -16.66 7.81
CA ALA A 21 16.56 -16.08 6.96
C ALA A 21 15.16 -16.40 7.48
N ARG A 22 14.91 -17.68 7.86
CA ARG A 22 13.64 -18.11 8.43
C ARG A 22 13.33 -17.42 9.77
N ASN A 23 14.32 -17.24 10.64
CA ASN A 23 14.15 -16.54 11.92
C ASN A 23 13.78 -15.06 11.69
N LYS A 24 14.47 -14.38 10.77
CA LYS A 24 14.12 -13.00 10.40
C LYS A 24 12.70 -12.88 9.87
N GLN A 25 12.28 -13.82 9.04
CA GLN A 25 10.93 -13.85 8.48
C GLN A 25 9.86 -14.01 9.56
N GLN A 26 10.06 -14.94 10.50
CA GLN A 26 9.15 -15.14 11.62
C GLN A 26 9.10 -13.94 12.58
N GLU A 27 10.24 -13.30 12.83
CA GLU A 27 10.31 -12.06 13.61
C GLU A 27 9.56 -10.92 12.93
N ALA A 28 9.72 -10.75 11.62
CA ALA A 28 9.01 -9.77 10.84
C ALA A 28 7.50 -9.97 10.89
N GLU A 29 7.00 -11.19 10.68
CA GLU A 29 5.58 -11.52 10.77
C GLU A 29 4.99 -11.20 12.16
N ALA A 30 5.72 -11.53 13.23
CA ALA A 30 5.29 -11.24 14.60
C ALA A 30 5.24 -9.72 14.88
N LEU A 31 6.19 -8.96 14.35
CA LEU A 31 6.22 -7.50 14.50
C LEU A 31 5.14 -6.81 13.65
N ILE A 32 4.90 -7.27 12.41
CA ILE A 32 3.80 -6.78 11.57
C ILE A 32 2.48 -7.00 12.28
N LYS A 33 2.23 -8.21 12.82
CA LYS A 33 1.02 -8.49 13.58
C LYS A 33 0.83 -7.51 14.75
N LYS A 34 1.88 -7.26 15.54
CA LYS A 34 1.83 -6.28 16.64
C LYS A 34 1.54 -4.86 16.14
N SER A 35 2.09 -4.48 14.98
CA SER A 35 1.82 -3.18 14.37
C SER A 35 0.34 -3.04 13.99
N VAL A 36 -0.24 -4.07 13.35
CA VAL A 36 -1.67 -4.11 12.98
C VAL A 36 -2.57 -4.01 14.20
N GLU A 37 -2.29 -4.78 15.26
CA GLU A 37 -3.06 -4.77 16.52
C GLU A 37 -3.03 -3.40 17.21
N ALA A 38 -1.90 -2.70 17.15
CA ALA A 38 -1.71 -1.39 17.77
C ALA A 38 -2.27 -0.22 16.94
N LEU A 39 -2.48 -0.38 15.64
CA LEU A 39 -2.66 0.71 14.68
C LEU A 39 -3.70 1.76 15.10
N TYR A 40 -4.89 1.34 15.50
CA TYR A 40 -6.00 2.23 15.84
C TYR A 40 -6.12 2.54 17.35
N ASN A 41 -5.24 1.94 18.18
CA ASN A 41 -5.24 2.13 19.62
C ASN A 41 -3.98 2.84 20.12
N ASN A 42 -2.87 2.66 19.43
CA ASN A 42 -1.59 3.29 19.71
C ASN A 42 -0.75 3.42 18.43
N PRO A 43 -1.05 4.41 17.58
CA PRO A 43 -0.34 4.59 16.30
C PRO A 43 1.17 4.73 16.46
N LYS A 44 1.67 5.35 17.55
CA LYS A 44 3.11 5.46 17.82
C LYS A 44 3.76 4.09 18.01
N GLN A 45 3.09 3.19 18.70
CA GLN A 45 3.59 1.83 18.91
C GLN A 45 3.51 1.01 17.61
N ALA A 46 2.46 1.22 16.82
CA ALA A 46 2.34 0.60 15.50
C ALA A 46 3.50 1.02 14.58
N SER A 47 3.77 2.32 14.50
CA SER A 47 4.91 2.88 13.76
C SER A 47 6.24 2.26 14.22
N TYR A 48 6.47 2.17 15.52
CA TYR A 48 7.68 1.56 16.10
C TYR A 48 7.87 0.10 15.68
N TYR A 49 6.81 -0.74 15.75
CA TYR A 49 6.92 -2.14 15.35
C TYR A 49 7.17 -2.30 13.85
N ALA A 50 6.51 -1.51 13.04
CA ALA A 50 6.72 -1.52 11.59
C ALA A 50 8.13 -1.05 11.20
N ALA A 51 8.65 0.00 11.85
CA ALA A 51 10.02 0.48 11.63
C ALA A 51 11.06 -0.60 11.92
N LYS A 52 10.87 -1.39 12.99
CA LYS A 52 11.76 -2.52 13.30
C LYS A 52 11.83 -3.55 12.18
N VAL A 53 10.69 -3.84 11.52
CA VAL A 53 10.70 -4.78 10.38
C VAL A 53 11.47 -4.18 9.20
N ILE A 54 11.31 -2.89 8.93
CA ILE A 54 12.06 -2.21 7.84
C ILE A 54 13.57 -2.33 8.08
N GLU A 55 14.02 -2.21 9.34
CA GLU A 55 15.42 -2.35 9.74
C GLU A 55 15.97 -3.79 9.58
N LEU A 56 15.10 -4.82 9.69
CA LEU A 56 15.52 -6.21 9.46
C LEU A 56 15.96 -6.48 8.01
N PHE A 57 15.46 -5.70 7.03
CA PHE A 57 15.70 -5.90 5.60
C PHE A 57 16.30 -4.66 4.92
N PRO A 58 17.53 -4.24 5.27
CA PRO A 58 18.08 -2.95 4.83
C PRO A 58 18.31 -2.88 3.31
N GLU A 59 18.76 -3.97 2.67
CA GLU A 59 19.24 -3.97 1.29
C GLU A 59 18.43 -4.88 0.34
N GLU A 60 17.43 -5.58 0.84
CA GLU A 60 16.66 -6.54 0.06
C GLU A 60 15.71 -5.84 -0.91
N ARG A 61 15.87 -6.10 -2.21
CA ARG A 61 14.92 -5.66 -3.25
C ARG A 61 13.82 -6.70 -3.41
N GLN A 62 12.60 -6.25 -3.74
CA GLN A 62 11.42 -7.12 -3.90
C GLN A 62 11.18 -8.00 -2.66
N ASN A 63 11.04 -7.34 -1.51
CA ASN A 63 10.71 -7.98 -0.25
C ASN A 63 9.32 -7.53 0.18
N ASP A 64 8.32 -8.41 0.02
CA ASP A 64 6.92 -8.11 0.36
C ASP A 64 6.72 -7.83 1.84
N GLN A 65 7.47 -8.46 2.75
CA GLN A 65 7.37 -8.19 4.18
C GLN A 65 7.87 -6.79 4.54
N LYS A 66 8.96 -6.35 3.90
CA LYS A 66 9.42 -4.97 4.04
C LYS A 66 8.40 -3.98 3.50
N ALA A 67 7.85 -4.25 2.31
CA ALA A 67 6.81 -3.42 1.70
C ALA A 67 5.55 -3.34 2.57
N GLU A 68 5.12 -4.46 3.14
CA GLU A 68 3.99 -4.53 4.07
C GLU A 68 4.26 -3.75 5.36
N ALA A 69 5.46 -3.88 5.92
CA ALA A 69 5.86 -3.09 7.08
C ALA A 69 5.87 -1.57 6.76
N MET A 70 6.36 -1.18 5.60
CA MET A 70 6.33 0.23 5.15
C MET A 70 4.90 0.72 4.97
N PHE A 71 3.98 -0.12 4.51
CA PHE A 71 2.56 0.19 4.42
C PHE A 71 1.95 0.45 5.81
N TYR A 72 2.16 -0.44 6.81
CA TYR A 72 1.64 -0.22 8.17
C TYR A 72 2.33 0.93 8.89
N TYR A 73 3.63 1.13 8.66
CA TYR A 73 4.34 2.32 9.11
C TYR A 73 3.67 3.58 8.59
N SER A 74 3.39 3.62 7.28
CA SER A 74 2.74 4.75 6.63
C SER A 74 1.31 4.99 7.11
N GLN A 75 0.54 3.92 7.39
CA GLN A 75 -0.78 4.05 8.02
C GLN A 75 -0.67 4.69 9.41
N ALA A 76 0.28 4.24 10.22
CA ALA A 76 0.51 4.80 11.55
C ALA A 76 0.94 6.27 11.47
N GLU A 77 1.87 6.61 10.57
CA GLU A 77 2.31 7.99 10.35
C GLU A 77 1.18 8.90 9.84
N LYS A 78 0.28 8.40 8.99
CA LYS A 78 -0.95 9.11 8.60
C LYS A 78 -1.81 9.43 9.82
N LEU A 79 -2.03 8.46 10.72
CA LEU A 79 -2.83 8.66 11.93
C LEU A 79 -2.16 9.63 12.91
N LEU A 80 -0.83 9.74 12.88
CA LEU A 80 -0.06 10.71 13.65
C LEU A 80 0.02 12.10 12.97
N GLY A 81 -0.49 12.23 11.73
CA GLY A 81 -0.50 13.47 10.96
C GLY A 81 0.80 13.75 10.20
N ASN A 82 1.69 12.78 10.07
CA ASN A 82 2.95 12.90 9.33
C ASN A 82 2.74 12.47 7.86
N PHE A 83 1.94 13.23 7.12
CA PHE A 83 1.48 12.87 5.77
C PHE A 83 2.62 12.80 4.74
N ASP A 84 3.63 13.67 4.85
CA ASP A 84 4.83 13.69 4.02
C ASP A 84 5.65 12.40 4.17
N VAL A 85 5.88 11.98 5.42
CA VAL A 85 6.57 10.72 5.74
C VAL A 85 5.77 9.53 5.21
N SER A 86 4.45 9.53 5.40
CA SER A 86 3.55 8.47 4.95
C SER A 86 3.61 8.30 3.43
N ILE A 87 3.45 9.37 2.65
CA ILE A 87 3.49 9.33 1.17
C ILE A 87 4.83 8.81 0.67
N LYS A 88 5.94 9.34 1.19
CA LYS A 88 7.29 8.91 0.78
C LYS A 88 7.46 7.41 0.96
N ASN A 89 7.15 6.90 2.15
CA ASN A 89 7.29 5.48 2.46
C ASN A 89 6.38 4.59 1.61
N LEU A 90 5.19 5.05 1.22
CA LEU A 90 4.30 4.29 0.35
C LEU A 90 4.84 4.15 -1.08
N TYR A 91 5.44 5.21 -1.62
CA TYR A 91 6.11 5.10 -2.93
C TYR A 91 7.35 4.21 -2.85
N ASP A 92 8.12 4.29 -1.77
CA ASP A 92 9.23 3.38 -1.53
C ASP A 92 8.71 1.93 -1.37
N ALA A 93 7.58 1.70 -0.68
CA ALA A 93 6.96 0.38 -0.55
C ALA A 93 6.57 -0.25 -1.90
N LEU A 94 6.09 0.55 -2.87
CA LEU A 94 5.81 0.08 -4.24
C LEU A 94 7.07 -0.41 -4.98
N GLU A 95 8.25 0.07 -4.61
CA GLU A 95 9.52 -0.40 -5.18
C GLU A 95 9.94 -1.76 -4.60
N TYR A 96 9.58 -2.03 -3.34
CA TYR A 96 9.89 -3.29 -2.65
C TYR A 96 8.83 -4.37 -2.89
N ALA A 97 7.56 -3.99 -3.05
CA ALA A 97 6.46 -4.92 -3.29
C ALA A 97 6.63 -5.66 -4.62
N THR A 98 6.44 -6.97 -4.60
CA THR A 98 6.46 -7.74 -5.84
C THR A 98 5.22 -7.44 -6.68
N PRO A 99 5.31 -7.44 -8.02
CA PRO A 99 4.14 -7.28 -8.88
C PRO A 99 3.07 -8.37 -8.70
N ALA A 100 3.47 -9.53 -8.16
CA ALA A 100 2.59 -10.65 -7.87
C ALA A 100 1.71 -10.38 -6.64
N ASN A 101 2.18 -9.59 -5.68
CA ASN A 101 1.43 -9.20 -4.49
C ASN A 101 0.43 -8.08 -4.80
N LYS A 102 -0.60 -8.43 -5.57
CA LYS A 102 -1.63 -7.48 -6.01
C LYS A 102 -2.40 -6.86 -4.85
N GLU A 103 -2.66 -7.66 -3.80
CA GLU A 103 -3.38 -7.17 -2.62
C GLU A 103 -2.64 -6.00 -1.97
N LEU A 104 -1.37 -6.18 -1.63
CA LEU A 104 -0.55 -5.12 -1.02
C LEU A 104 -0.41 -3.90 -1.95
N ASN A 105 -0.16 -4.13 -3.25
CA ASN A 105 -0.06 -3.03 -4.22
C ASN A 105 -1.36 -2.22 -4.28
N GLY A 106 -2.53 -2.88 -4.27
CA GLY A 106 -3.83 -2.24 -4.23
C GLY A 106 -4.03 -1.41 -2.96
N GLN A 107 -3.67 -1.96 -1.80
CA GLN A 107 -3.74 -1.28 -0.50
C GLN A 107 -2.83 -0.03 -0.46
N ILE A 108 -1.63 -0.12 -1.00
CA ILE A 108 -0.70 1.01 -1.09
C ILE A 108 -1.31 2.14 -1.94
N TYR A 109 -1.84 1.83 -3.14
CA TYR A 109 -2.48 2.84 -3.99
C TYR A 109 -3.71 3.47 -3.32
N ALA A 110 -4.54 2.69 -2.63
CA ALA A 110 -5.69 3.20 -1.88
C ALA A 110 -5.24 4.20 -0.80
N LEU A 111 -4.20 3.87 -0.03
CA LEU A 111 -3.71 4.75 1.02
C LEU A 111 -3.05 6.03 0.46
N ILE A 112 -2.33 5.94 -0.67
CA ILE A 112 -1.80 7.11 -1.38
C ILE A 112 -2.96 8.03 -1.82
N GLY A 113 -4.03 7.45 -2.37
CA GLY A 113 -5.25 8.21 -2.75
C GLY A 113 -5.89 8.94 -1.57
N ALA A 114 -6.03 8.27 -0.43
CA ALA A 114 -6.56 8.86 0.80
C ALA A 114 -5.68 10.03 1.31
N LEU A 115 -4.35 9.91 1.20
CA LEU A 115 -3.41 10.97 1.57
C LEU A 115 -3.50 12.17 0.63
N TYR A 116 -3.57 11.97 -0.69
CA TYR A 116 -3.77 13.08 -1.64
C TYR A 116 -5.11 13.80 -1.41
N CYS A 117 -6.16 13.08 -1.01
CA CYS A 117 -7.42 13.71 -0.59
C CYS A 117 -7.21 14.65 0.60
N LYS A 118 -6.48 14.22 1.64
CA LYS A 118 -6.12 15.06 2.80
C LYS A 118 -5.29 16.28 2.43
N LEU A 119 -4.49 16.17 1.39
CA LEU A 119 -3.66 17.26 0.83
C LEU A 119 -4.39 18.08 -0.23
N THR A 120 -5.69 17.87 -0.40
CA THR A 120 -6.58 18.56 -1.34
C THR A 120 -6.20 18.40 -2.83
N ASP A 121 -5.33 17.46 -3.19
CA ASP A 121 -5.07 17.07 -4.58
C ASP A 121 -6.06 15.97 -5.00
N TYR A 122 -7.30 16.39 -5.24
CA TYR A 122 -8.39 15.46 -5.55
C TYR A 122 -8.20 14.70 -6.87
N ASN A 123 -7.52 15.29 -7.84
CA ASN A 123 -7.23 14.62 -9.12
C ASN A 123 -6.33 13.41 -8.92
N LYS A 124 -5.22 13.59 -8.19
CA LYS A 124 -4.34 12.47 -7.84
C LYS A 124 -5.02 11.47 -6.90
N ALA A 125 -5.85 11.94 -5.97
CA ALA A 125 -6.62 11.07 -5.08
C ALA A 125 -7.53 10.14 -5.88
N ILE A 126 -8.25 10.65 -6.87
CA ILE A 126 -9.11 9.89 -7.78
C ILE A 126 -8.28 8.90 -8.61
N GLU A 127 -7.18 9.35 -9.22
CA GLU A 127 -6.31 8.49 -10.03
C GLU A 127 -5.78 7.28 -9.23
N MET A 128 -5.26 7.52 -8.02
CA MET A 128 -4.72 6.45 -7.18
C MET A 128 -5.80 5.50 -6.71
N ASN A 129 -6.97 6.02 -6.35
CA ASN A 129 -8.13 5.22 -5.97
C ASN A 129 -8.62 4.33 -7.13
N GLU A 130 -8.61 4.81 -8.38
CA GLU A 130 -8.95 4.02 -9.56
C GLU A 130 -7.96 2.89 -9.83
N LYS A 131 -6.66 3.16 -9.67
CA LYS A 131 -5.62 2.11 -9.73
C LYS A 131 -5.89 1.01 -8.70
N ALA A 132 -6.20 1.38 -7.46
CA ALA A 132 -6.53 0.44 -6.39
C ALA A 132 -7.77 -0.40 -6.75
N ILE A 133 -8.87 0.24 -7.18
CA ILE A 133 -10.10 -0.46 -7.61
C ILE A 133 -9.82 -1.45 -8.74
N SER A 134 -9.02 -1.04 -9.75
CA SER A 134 -8.67 -1.91 -10.87
C SER A 134 -7.93 -3.17 -10.41
N ILE A 135 -6.98 -3.00 -9.48
CA ILE A 135 -6.23 -4.11 -8.91
C ILE A 135 -7.16 -5.03 -8.12
N PHE A 136 -7.98 -4.51 -7.19
CA PHE A 136 -8.87 -5.30 -6.36
C PHE A 136 -9.96 -6.03 -7.17
N LYS A 137 -10.47 -5.41 -8.25
CA LYS A 137 -11.34 -6.09 -9.22
C LYS A 137 -10.63 -7.29 -9.88
N SER A 138 -9.33 -7.16 -10.21
CA SER A 138 -8.58 -8.24 -10.84
C SER A 138 -8.37 -9.48 -9.95
N ILE A 139 -8.50 -9.32 -8.63
CA ILE A 139 -8.37 -10.40 -7.63
C ILE A 139 -9.69 -10.76 -6.93
N GLY A 140 -10.79 -10.07 -7.27
CA GLY A 140 -12.12 -10.35 -6.70
C GLY A 140 -12.30 -9.90 -5.24
N ASP A 141 -11.46 -8.98 -4.73
CA ASP A 141 -11.52 -8.48 -3.35
C ASP A 141 -12.61 -7.41 -3.18
N SER A 142 -13.81 -7.86 -2.87
CA SER A 142 -14.97 -6.98 -2.66
C SER A 142 -14.82 -6.06 -1.44
N ILE A 143 -14.14 -6.51 -0.38
CA ILE A 143 -13.96 -5.71 0.85
C ILE A 143 -13.08 -4.51 0.55
N SER A 144 -11.96 -4.70 -0.14
CA SER A 144 -11.07 -3.61 -0.53
C SER A 144 -11.70 -2.68 -1.59
N ILE A 145 -12.56 -3.20 -2.47
CA ILE A 145 -13.38 -2.36 -3.36
C ILE A 145 -14.32 -1.46 -2.54
N ALA A 146 -14.97 -2.01 -1.50
CA ALA A 146 -15.83 -1.20 -0.62
C ALA A 146 -15.04 -0.13 0.14
N LEU A 147 -13.80 -0.41 0.57
CA LEU A 147 -12.90 0.59 1.14
C LEU A 147 -12.64 1.72 0.12
N CYS A 148 -12.28 1.38 -1.11
CA CYS A 148 -12.05 2.36 -2.16
C CYS A 148 -13.31 3.20 -2.48
N TYR A 149 -14.49 2.62 -2.44
CA TYR A 149 -15.76 3.36 -2.60
C TYR A 149 -16.01 4.30 -1.42
N ASN A 150 -15.69 3.88 -0.19
CA ASN A 150 -15.74 4.78 0.96
C ASN A 150 -14.80 5.98 0.78
N ASP A 151 -13.56 5.74 0.37
CA ASP A 151 -12.59 6.80 0.12
C ASP A 151 -13.04 7.71 -1.03
N ARG A 152 -13.62 7.16 -2.09
CA ARG A 152 -14.22 7.92 -3.19
C ARG A 152 -15.35 8.82 -2.70
N GLY A 153 -16.19 8.31 -1.77
CA GLY A 153 -17.21 9.10 -1.09
C GLY A 153 -16.62 10.30 -0.34
N ILE A 154 -15.51 10.09 0.40
CA ILE A 154 -14.82 11.15 1.12
C ILE A 154 -14.21 12.18 0.15
N ILE A 155 -13.61 11.73 -0.96
CA ILE A 155 -13.05 12.62 -1.99
C ILE A 155 -14.15 13.53 -2.56
N HIS A 156 -15.28 12.96 -3.00
CA HIS A 156 -16.39 13.74 -3.56
C HIS A 156 -17.02 14.67 -2.52
N TYR A 157 -17.12 14.24 -1.25
CA TYR A 157 -17.53 15.13 -0.16
C TYR A 157 -16.62 16.36 -0.05
N SER A 158 -15.30 16.15 -0.08
CA SER A 158 -14.31 17.22 -0.01
C SER A 158 -14.34 18.16 -1.21
N MET A 159 -14.87 17.68 -2.36
CA MET A 159 -15.16 18.48 -3.55
C MET A 159 -16.53 19.17 -3.52
N ASN A 160 -17.29 19.03 -2.43
CA ASN A 160 -18.69 19.50 -2.29
C ASN A 160 -19.70 18.81 -3.24
N GLU A 161 -19.37 17.63 -3.75
CA GLU A 161 -20.22 16.82 -4.63
C GLU A 161 -21.03 15.81 -3.81
N PHE A 162 -21.91 16.31 -2.93
CA PHE A 162 -22.55 15.55 -1.87
C PHE A 162 -23.38 14.36 -2.37
N ASN A 163 -24.15 14.52 -3.46
CA ASN A 163 -24.97 13.43 -4.02
C ASN A 163 -24.12 12.26 -4.52
N THR A 164 -23.00 12.55 -5.19
CA THR A 164 -22.04 11.55 -5.68
C THR A 164 -21.37 10.84 -4.52
N ALA A 165 -20.97 11.61 -3.51
CA ALA A 165 -20.35 11.08 -2.30
C ALA A 165 -21.27 10.10 -1.57
N GLU A 166 -22.55 10.45 -1.37
CA GLU A 166 -23.53 9.59 -0.71
C GLU A 166 -23.74 8.28 -1.48
N GLN A 167 -23.82 8.34 -2.81
CA GLN A 167 -23.96 7.14 -3.65
C GLN A 167 -22.81 6.15 -3.45
N PHE A 168 -21.55 6.63 -3.46
CA PHE A 168 -20.39 5.78 -3.21
C PHE A 168 -20.40 5.18 -1.80
N LEU A 169 -20.75 5.95 -0.79
CA LEU A 169 -20.82 5.46 0.59
C LEU A 169 -21.92 4.40 0.77
N LYS A 170 -23.08 4.58 0.14
CA LYS A 170 -24.17 3.58 0.17
C LYS A 170 -23.74 2.29 -0.54
N GLN A 171 -23.05 2.37 -1.68
CA GLN A 171 -22.51 1.20 -2.35
C GLN A 171 -21.49 0.46 -1.48
N ALA A 172 -20.58 1.20 -0.83
CA ALA A 172 -19.62 0.63 0.10
C ALA A 172 -20.31 -0.09 1.28
N LEU A 173 -21.35 0.54 1.86
CA LEU A 173 -22.12 -0.03 2.97
C LEU A 173 -22.84 -1.33 2.58
N ILE A 174 -23.44 -1.40 1.39
CA ILE A 174 -24.08 -2.60 0.87
C ILE A 174 -23.08 -3.75 0.79
N ILE A 175 -21.90 -3.51 0.21
CA ILE A 175 -20.85 -4.52 0.10
C ILE A 175 -20.37 -4.94 1.50
N ASN A 176 -20.05 -4.00 2.37
CA ASN A 176 -19.57 -4.30 3.72
C ASN A 176 -20.59 -5.09 4.54
N ARG A 177 -21.89 -4.78 4.45
CA ARG A 177 -22.95 -5.56 5.11
C ARG A 177 -23.05 -6.97 4.56
N SER A 178 -22.98 -7.17 3.23
CA SER A 178 -23.00 -8.50 2.62
C SER A 178 -21.79 -9.36 3.05
N GLN A 179 -20.64 -8.75 3.25
CA GLN A 179 -19.40 -9.40 3.69
C GLN A 179 -19.25 -9.47 5.21
N LYS A 180 -20.20 -8.94 5.98
CA LYS A 180 -20.14 -8.84 7.46
C LYS A 180 -18.87 -8.13 7.96
N ASN A 181 -18.35 -7.19 7.18
CA ASN A 181 -17.17 -6.41 7.51
C ASN A 181 -17.53 -5.28 8.49
N LEU A 182 -17.51 -5.57 9.78
CA LEU A 182 -17.93 -4.64 10.83
C LEU A 182 -17.14 -3.32 10.82
N ARG A 183 -15.82 -3.37 10.53
CA ARG A 183 -14.98 -2.17 10.45
C ARG A 183 -15.40 -1.26 9.29
N GLY A 184 -15.65 -1.84 8.12
CA GLY A 184 -16.15 -1.11 6.95
C GLY A 184 -17.57 -0.56 7.16
N ILE A 185 -18.47 -1.34 7.78
CA ILE A 185 -19.81 -0.89 8.14
C ILE A 185 -19.74 0.36 9.01
N SER A 186 -18.97 0.30 10.11
CA SER A 186 -18.81 1.43 11.03
C SER A 186 -18.26 2.69 10.35
N ALA A 187 -17.24 2.55 9.50
CA ALA A 187 -16.68 3.67 8.75
C ALA A 187 -17.71 4.29 7.79
N ASN A 188 -18.47 3.47 7.05
CA ASN A 188 -19.51 3.98 6.15
C ASN A 188 -20.65 4.69 6.90
N LEU A 189 -21.11 4.14 8.05
CA LEU A 189 -22.14 4.75 8.87
C LEU A 189 -21.67 6.10 9.41
N ASN A 190 -20.43 6.17 9.89
CA ASN A 190 -19.83 7.41 10.39
C ASN A 190 -19.72 8.50 9.31
N ASN A 191 -19.44 8.10 8.05
CA ASN A 191 -19.38 9.05 6.95
C ASN A 191 -20.77 9.44 6.44
N LEU A 192 -21.72 8.51 6.39
CA LEU A 192 -23.10 8.78 5.95
C LEU A 192 -23.83 9.76 6.87
N CYS A 193 -23.49 9.84 8.15
CA CYS A 193 -24.11 10.81 9.06
C CYS A 193 -23.83 12.28 8.71
N LEU A 194 -22.88 12.56 7.79
CA LEU A 194 -22.53 13.91 7.34
C LEU A 194 -23.48 14.47 6.28
N TYR A 195 -24.35 13.61 5.69
CA TYR A 195 -25.23 13.99 4.59
C TYR A 195 -26.59 14.47 5.07
N GLU A 196 -27.43 14.91 4.11
CA GLU A 196 -28.79 15.35 4.39
C GLU A 196 -29.62 14.21 4.99
N GLY A 197 -30.49 14.55 5.92
CA GLY A 197 -31.36 13.62 6.63
C GLY A 197 -31.81 14.17 7.96
N ASP A 198 -32.80 13.54 8.58
CA ASP A 198 -33.26 13.92 9.93
C ASP A 198 -32.14 13.74 10.96
N PHE A 199 -32.12 14.65 11.93
CA PHE A 199 -31.16 14.59 13.05
C PHE A 199 -31.16 13.24 13.76
N ASN A 200 -32.34 12.63 13.95
CA ASN A 200 -32.47 11.33 14.61
C ASN A 200 -31.90 10.20 13.79
N GLU A 201 -32.04 10.23 12.45
CA GLU A 201 -31.41 9.27 11.54
C GLU A 201 -29.89 9.34 11.61
N LYS A 202 -29.33 10.55 11.53
CA LYS A 202 -27.89 10.78 11.65
C LYS A 202 -27.34 10.27 12.97
N LEU A 203 -28.05 10.57 14.08
CA LEU A 203 -27.66 10.14 15.41
C LEU A 203 -27.75 8.60 15.55
N SER A 204 -28.74 7.97 14.90
CA SER A 204 -28.86 6.50 14.82
C SER A 204 -27.67 5.87 14.13
N LEU A 205 -27.23 6.40 12.98
CA LEU A 205 -26.05 5.92 12.25
C LEU A 205 -24.79 6.01 13.12
N ILE A 206 -24.58 7.15 13.79
CA ILE A 206 -23.42 7.34 14.67
C ILE A 206 -23.46 6.37 15.85
N ASN A 207 -24.62 6.17 16.47
CA ASN A 207 -24.75 5.24 17.60
C ASN A 207 -24.49 3.78 17.18
N GLU A 208 -24.97 3.34 16.01
CA GLU A 208 -24.64 2.03 15.47
C GLU A 208 -23.11 1.89 15.27
N ALA A 209 -22.47 2.91 14.69
CA ALA A 209 -21.02 2.93 14.51
C ALA A 209 -20.26 2.88 15.86
N ILE A 210 -20.71 3.62 16.86
CA ILE A 210 -20.12 3.60 18.23
C ILE A 210 -20.20 2.20 18.84
N ILE A 211 -21.34 1.52 18.73
CA ILE A 211 -21.52 0.16 19.26
C ILE A 211 -20.52 -0.80 18.59
N ILE A 212 -20.43 -0.74 17.28
CA ILE A 212 -19.49 -1.56 16.52
C ILE A 212 -18.04 -1.26 16.96
N ASN A 213 -17.64 0.02 17.04
CA ASN A 213 -16.27 0.40 17.36
C ASN A 213 -15.88 0.10 18.82
N LYS A 214 -16.82 0.14 19.76
CA LYS A 214 -16.59 -0.36 21.11
C LYS A 214 -16.28 -1.86 21.12
N ASN A 215 -17.02 -2.66 20.37
CA ASN A 215 -16.80 -4.10 20.25
C ASN A 215 -15.47 -4.41 19.56
N LEU A 216 -15.04 -3.58 18.61
CA LEU A 216 -13.75 -3.70 17.92
C LEU A 216 -12.57 -3.10 18.71
N ASN A 217 -12.85 -2.45 19.86
CA ASN A 217 -11.87 -1.69 20.64
C ASN A 217 -11.08 -0.67 19.79
N SER A 218 -11.74 0.00 18.83
CA SER A 218 -11.12 0.96 17.91
C SER A 218 -11.20 2.38 18.47
N GLN A 219 -10.17 2.82 19.19
CA GLN A 219 -10.13 4.14 19.82
C GLN A 219 -10.15 5.28 18.79
N TRP A 220 -9.41 5.13 17.67
CA TRP A 220 -9.43 6.12 16.58
C TRP A 220 -10.86 6.36 16.10
N SER A 221 -11.56 5.30 15.70
CA SER A 221 -12.91 5.40 15.15
C SER A 221 -13.93 5.87 16.19
N LEU A 222 -13.72 5.57 17.47
CA LEU A 222 -14.54 6.15 18.55
C LEU A 222 -14.36 7.66 18.67
N GLY A 223 -13.13 8.16 18.54
CA GLY A 223 -12.84 9.59 18.51
C GLY A 223 -13.55 10.29 17.35
N GLU A 224 -13.49 9.71 16.14
CA GLU A 224 -14.22 10.22 14.96
C GLU A 224 -15.74 10.25 15.20
N ASN A 225 -16.30 9.14 15.72
CA ASN A 225 -17.74 9.07 15.98
C ASN A 225 -18.20 10.13 16.97
N TYR A 226 -17.45 10.35 18.08
CA TYR A 226 -17.80 11.36 19.06
C TYR A 226 -17.64 12.79 18.52
N ASN A 227 -16.63 13.05 17.67
CA ASN A 227 -16.51 14.33 16.96
C ASN A 227 -17.74 14.59 16.07
N ASN A 228 -18.13 13.60 15.26
CA ASN A 228 -19.30 13.71 14.40
C ASN A 228 -20.60 13.83 15.20
N MET A 229 -20.73 13.12 16.31
CA MET A 229 -21.86 13.27 17.24
C MET A 229 -21.97 14.70 17.77
N GLY A 230 -20.85 15.26 18.21
CA GLY A 230 -20.80 16.66 18.68
C GLY A 230 -21.18 17.65 17.60
N LYS A 231 -20.71 17.43 16.36
CA LYS A 231 -21.08 18.22 15.17
C LYS A 231 -22.61 18.19 14.91
N GLN A 232 -23.22 16.99 14.97
CA GLN A 232 -24.67 16.85 14.75
C GLN A 232 -25.46 17.54 15.85
N TYR A 233 -25.08 17.41 17.14
CA TYR A 233 -25.69 18.13 18.25
C TYR A 233 -25.54 19.66 18.09
N PHE A 234 -24.41 20.14 17.59
CA PHE A 234 -24.22 21.58 17.31
C PHE A 234 -25.22 22.08 16.27
N TYR A 235 -25.39 21.39 15.14
CA TYR A 235 -26.37 21.78 14.12
C TYR A 235 -27.82 21.69 14.61
N ALA A 236 -28.12 20.78 15.52
CA ALA A 236 -29.40 20.68 16.19
C ALA A 236 -29.56 21.72 17.32
N LYS A 237 -28.61 22.67 17.53
CA LYS A 237 -28.56 23.66 18.58
C LYS A 237 -28.61 23.09 20.01
N GLN A 238 -28.23 21.82 20.16
CA GLN A 238 -28.12 21.14 21.46
C GLN A 238 -26.69 21.29 22.00
N TYR A 239 -26.27 22.52 22.29
CA TYR A 239 -24.88 22.88 22.56
C TYR A 239 -24.28 22.16 23.77
N ASN A 240 -25.06 21.91 24.83
CA ASN A 240 -24.57 21.16 26.00
C ASN A 240 -24.27 19.67 25.63
N ASN A 241 -25.14 19.06 24.83
CA ASN A 241 -24.90 17.70 24.35
C ASN A 241 -23.69 17.66 23.39
N ALA A 242 -23.53 18.67 22.54
CA ALA A 242 -22.38 18.84 21.68
C ALA A 242 -21.07 18.89 22.49
N LEU A 243 -21.03 19.73 23.54
CA LEU A 243 -19.86 19.87 24.41
C LEU A 243 -19.50 18.55 25.09
N MET A 244 -20.49 17.81 25.61
CA MET A 244 -20.26 16.49 26.23
C MET A 244 -19.68 15.45 25.22
N ALA A 245 -20.23 15.42 24.01
CA ALA A 245 -19.73 14.52 22.98
C ALA A 245 -18.29 14.86 22.54
N LEU A 246 -18.01 16.16 22.31
CA LEU A 246 -16.69 16.65 21.94
C LEU A 246 -15.66 16.46 23.05
N GLN A 247 -16.05 16.57 24.32
CA GLN A 247 -15.14 16.28 25.42
C GLN A 247 -14.71 14.81 25.45
N ARG A 248 -15.63 13.88 25.21
CA ARG A 248 -15.31 12.46 25.06
C ARG A 248 -14.40 12.21 23.85
N ALA A 249 -14.67 12.89 22.73
CA ALA A 249 -13.82 12.80 21.55
C ALA A 249 -12.37 13.23 21.85
N TYR A 250 -12.21 14.36 22.57
CA TYR A 250 -10.91 14.88 22.97
C TYR A 250 -10.15 13.92 23.89
N GLU A 251 -10.83 13.35 24.88
CA GLU A 251 -10.22 12.37 25.81
C GLU A 251 -9.68 11.15 25.04
N VAL A 252 -10.49 10.60 24.14
CA VAL A 252 -10.09 9.46 23.30
C VAL A 252 -8.94 9.84 22.38
N ALA A 253 -9.06 10.92 21.62
CA ALA A 253 -8.05 11.36 20.65
C ALA A 253 -6.70 11.68 21.33
N SER A 254 -6.74 12.31 22.51
CA SER A 254 -5.55 12.63 23.29
C SER A 254 -4.84 11.38 23.82
N SER A 255 -5.60 10.37 24.26
CA SER A 255 -5.02 9.11 24.78
C SER A 255 -4.18 8.37 23.75
N ILE A 256 -4.52 8.49 22.47
CA ILE A 256 -3.81 7.85 21.36
C ILE A 256 -2.92 8.83 20.56
N SER A 257 -2.80 10.08 21.01
CA SER A 257 -2.04 11.14 20.33
C SER A 257 -2.48 11.42 18.88
N ALA A 258 -3.78 11.30 18.60
CA ALA A 258 -4.37 11.47 17.28
C ALA A 258 -4.53 12.96 16.92
N LYS A 259 -3.45 13.58 16.44
CA LYS A 259 -3.42 15.04 16.17
C LYS A 259 -4.52 15.49 15.21
N GLU A 260 -4.83 14.72 14.18
CA GLU A 260 -5.88 15.03 13.21
C GLU A 260 -7.26 15.11 13.91
N LEU A 261 -7.60 14.09 14.71
CA LEU A 261 -8.87 14.09 15.47
C LEU A 261 -8.96 15.22 16.48
N ILE A 262 -7.83 15.61 17.07
CA ILE A 262 -7.76 16.76 18.01
C ILE A 262 -7.96 18.07 17.26
N CYS A 263 -7.47 18.21 16.02
CA CYS A 263 -7.76 19.37 15.16
C CYS A 263 -9.26 19.51 14.91
N ASP A 264 -9.90 18.46 14.42
CA ASP A 264 -11.33 18.45 14.15
C ASP A 264 -12.14 18.76 15.43
N ASN A 265 -11.67 18.23 16.55
CA ASN A 265 -12.29 18.48 17.85
C ASN A 265 -12.23 19.96 18.28
N TYR A 266 -11.04 20.59 18.16
CA TYR A 266 -10.91 22.02 18.50
C TYR A 266 -11.73 22.90 17.56
N GLU A 267 -11.88 22.55 16.30
CA GLU A 267 -12.74 23.25 15.37
C GLU A 267 -14.20 23.25 15.88
N TYR A 268 -14.75 22.07 16.18
CA TYR A 268 -16.15 21.95 16.64
C TYR A 268 -16.33 22.53 18.03
N LEU A 269 -15.37 22.39 18.95
CA LEU A 269 -15.43 23.06 20.26
C LEU A 269 -15.45 24.57 20.13
N SER A 270 -14.72 25.16 19.20
CA SER A 270 -14.72 26.59 18.96
C SER A 270 -16.11 27.08 18.56
N TRP A 271 -16.81 26.35 17.68
CA TRP A 271 -18.18 26.68 17.29
C TRP A 271 -19.18 26.59 18.45
N VAL A 272 -19.06 25.53 19.29
CA VAL A 272 -19.94 25.30 20.42
C VAL A 272 -19.75 26.39 21.50
N TYR A 273 -18.48 26.71 21.84
CA TYR A 273 -18.20 27.76 22.83
C TYR A 273 -18.67 29.15 22.35
N ASP A 274 -18.48 29.44 21.05
CA ASP A 274 -18.97 30.70 20.49
C ASP A 274 -20.49 30.80 20.54
N ALA A 275 -21.22 29.73 20.18
CA ALA A 275 -22.66 29.65 20.27
C ALA A 275 -23.21 29.75 21.72
N LEU A 276 -22.41 29.34 22.70
CA LEU A 276 -22.72 29.50 24.14
C LEU A 276 -22.34 30.89 24.70
N GLY A 277 -21.72 31.76 23.89
CA GLY A 277 -21.23 33.08 24.31
C GLY A 277 -19.90 33.04 25.09
N ASP A 278 -19.25 31.87 25.17
CA ASP A 278 -17.92 31.73 25.78
C ASP A 278 -16.81 32.00 24.75
N HIS A 279 -16.75 33.23 24.30
CA HIS A 279 -15.78 33.67 23.30
C HIS A 279 -14.32 33.47 23.74
N LYS A 280 -14.04 33.43 25.04
CA LYS A 280 -12.71 33.20 25.59
C LYS A 280 -12.24 31.76 25.31
N ASN A 281 -13.06 30.78 25.56
CA ASN A 281 -12.74 29.38 25.29
C ASN A 281 -12.81 29.06 23.78
N ALA A 282 -13.73 29.67 23.02
CA ALA A 282 -13.75 29.61 21.57
C ALA A 282 -12.41 30.06 20.96
N TYR A 283 -11.91 31.25 21.41
CA TYR A 283 -10.61 31.75 20.95
C TYR A 283 -9.44 30.84 21.31
N LYS A 284 -9.42 30.25 22.52
CA LYS A 284 -8.40 29.28 22.91
C LYS A 284 -8.39 28.04 21.97
N CYS A 285 -9.58 27.50 21.65
CA CYS A 285 -9.72 26.39 20.74
C CYS A 285 -9.17 26.73 19.33
N LEU A 286 -9.47 27.93 18.81
CA LEU A 286 -8.95 28.40 17.52
C LEU A 286 -7.42 28.52 17.51
N ILE A 287 -6.80 29.00 18.62
CA ILE A 287 -5.33 29.06 18.71
C ILE A 287 -4.72 27.64 18.70
N GLN A 288 -5.32 26.71 19.46
CA GLN A 288 -4.85 25.32 19.47
C GLN A 288 -5.02 24.66 18.09
N LEU A 289 -6.17 24.87 17.45
CA LEU A 289 -6.42 24.44 16.08
C LEU A 289 -5.36 25.00 15.12
N TYR A 290 -5.11 26.31 15.13
CA TYR A 290 -4.11 26.93 14.26
C TYR A 290 -2.71 26.35 14.48
N THR A 291 -2.30 26.21 15.74
CA THR A 291 -0.97 25.68 16.07
C THR A 291 -0.80 24.25 15.57
N LEU A 292 -1.80 23.41 15.82
CA LEU A 292 -1.75 22.00 15.45
C LEU A 292 -1.90 21.79 13.92
N SER A 293 -2.77 22.59 13.27
CA SER A 293 -2.92 22.58 11.80
C SER A 293 -1.62 22.95 11.10
N LYS A 294 -0.87 23.91 11.63
CA LYS A 294 0.43 24.31 11.08
C LYS A 294 1.46 23.18 11.19
N GLU A 295 1.40 22.36 12.22
CA GLU A 295 2.25 21.17 12.34
C GLU A 295 1.88 20.10 11.31
N LEU A 296 0.58 19.93 11.02
CA LEU A 296 0.07 18.94 10.08
C LEU A 296 0.23 19.36 8.61
N GLN A 297 0.08 20.66 8.32
CA GLN A 297 0.12 21.21 6.95
C GLN A 297 1.51 21.74 6.58
N SER A 298 2.50 20.90 6.49
CA SER A 298 3.81 21.33 5.97
C SER A 298 3.87 21.23 4.43
N GLY A 299 3.12 22.10 3.74
CA GLY A 299 3.04 22.12 2.27
C GLY A 299 4.39 22.32 1.55
N SER A 300 5.39 22.92 2.21
CA SER A 300 6.76 23.02 1.69
C SER A 300 7.46 21.65 1.69
N LYS A 301 7.27 20.85 2.74
CA LYS A 301 7.82 19.49 2.83
C LYS A 301 7.19 18.58 1.79
N LEU A 302 5.87 18.68 1.59
CA LEU A 302 5.17 17.90 0.57
C LEU A 302 5.72 18.17 -0.83
N ARG A 303 5.95 19.43 -1.21
CA ARG A 303 6.50 19.78 -2.52
C ARG A 303 7.89 19.19 -2.75
N ILE A 304 8.74 19.17 -1.71
CA ILE A 304 10.07 18.52 -1.76
C ILE A 304 9.92 17.02 -1.98
N VAL A 305 9.01 16.37 -1.23
CA VAL A 305 8.74 14.92 -1.37
C VAL A 305 8.19 14.57 -2.74
N GLU A 306 7.27 15.38 -3.29
CA GLU A 306 6.74 15.17 -4.65
C GLU A 306 7.84 15.29 -5.73
N GLN A 307 8.77 16.25 -5.59
CA GLN A 307 9.91 16.36 -6.48
C GLN A 307 10.84 15.15 -6.39
N GLU A 308 11.13 14.67 -5.17
CA GLU A 308 11.94 13.48 -4.94
C GLU A 308 11.29 12.22 -5.54
N ILE A 309 9.97 12.04 -5.34
CA ILE A 309 9.19 10.95 -5.91
C ILE A 309 9.23 11.00 -7.45
N SER A 310 8.98 12.17 -8.04
CA SER A 310 9.02 12.34 -9.50
C SER A 310 10.40 12.01 -10.06
N HIS A 311 11.46 12.41 -9.38
CA HIS A 311 12.83 12.11 -9.78
C HIS A 311 13.14 10.61 -9.72
N LYS A 312 12.74 9.93 -8.63
CA LYS A 312 12.89 8.47 -8.50
C LYS A 312 12.08 7.72 -9.57
N GLN A 313 10.85 8.14 -9.84
CA GLN A 313 10.02 7.51 -10.88
C GLN A 313 10.68 7.63 -12.25
N TYR A 314 11.25 8.80 -12.59
CA TYR A 314 12.00 9.00 -13.82
C TYR A 314 13.22 8.08 -13.91
N GLN A 315 14.03 7.99 -12.84
CA GLN A 315 15.20 7.10 -12.79
C GLN A 315 14.78 5.63 -12.94
N ASN A 316 13.68 5.22 -12.30
CA ASN A 316 13.16 3.85 -12.42
C ASN A 316 12.68 3.54 -13.85
N GLN A 317 12.07 4.51 -14.55
CA GLN A 317 11.67 4.33 -15.94
C GLN A 317 12.89 4.17 -16.85
N GLN A 318 13.92 5.00 -16.68
CA GLN A 318 15.19 4.87 -17.42
C GLN A 318 15.83 3.51 -17.18
N ARG A 319 15.94 3.08 -15.91
CA ARG A 319 16.51 1.77 -15.57
C ARG A 319 15.72 0.60 -16.16
N LYS A 320 14.38 0.68 -16.16
CA LYS A 320 13.55 -0.34 -16.83
C LYS A 320 13.76 -0.37 -18.33
N ALA A 321 13.99 0.78 -18.97
CA ALA A 321 14.33 0.85 -20.40
C ALA A 321 15.68 0.21 -20.68
N GLU A 322 16.72 0.51 -19.90
CA GLU A 322 18.06 -0.09 -19.99
C GLU A 322 18.03 -1.63 -19.81
N LEU A 323 17.27 -2.10 -18.81
CA LEU A 323 17.11 -3.55 -18.60
C LEU A 323 16.40 -4.26 -19.76
N ARG A 324 15.43 -3.60 -20.41
CA ARG A 324 14.78 -4.14 -21.62
C ARG A 324 15.73 -4.20 -22.79
N GLU A 325 16.55 -3.17 -22.98
CA GLU A 325 17.58 -3.13 -24.03
C GLU A 325 18.61 -4.25 -23.83
N GLN A 326 19.14 -4.44 -22.60
CA GLN A 326 20.04 -5.53 -22.27
C GLN A 326 19.40 -6.91 -22.48
N ALA A 327 18.13 -7.08 -22.09
CA ALA A 327 17.40 -8.33 -22.32
C ALA A 327 17.27 -8.64 -23.82
N TYR A 328 16.98 -7.62 -24.64
CA TYR A 328 16.91 -7.76 -26.10
C TYR A 328 18.27 -8.13 -26.70
N GLU A 329 19.37 -7.52 -26.26
CA GLU A 329 20.72 -7.88 -26.70
C GLU A 329 21.07 -9.32 -26.35
N ILE A 330 20.75 -9.77 -25.14
CA ILE A 330 20.97 -11.16 -24.70
C ILE A 330 20.16 -12.14 -25.58
N GLU A 331 18.93 -11.81 -25.92
CA GLU A 331 18.09 -12.63 -26.78
C GLU A 331 18.65 -12.71 -28.22
N LEU A 332 19.13 -11.57 -28.72
CA LEU A 332 19.82 -11.50 -30.02
C LEU A 332 21.09 -12.39 -30.03
N LEU A 333 21.92 -12.31 -28.99
CA LEU A 333 23.11 -13.14 -28.84
C LEU A 333 22.76 -14.64 -28.79
N LYS A 334 21.74 -15.02 -28.02
CA LYS A 334 21.25 -16.42 -27.97
C LYS A 334 20.80 -16.91 -29.33
N ARG A 335 20.06 -16.09 -30.08
CA ARG A 335 19.62 -16.40 -31.44
C ARG A 335 20.80 -16.60 -32.39
N ASN A 336 21.77 -15.69 -32.33
CA ASN A 336 22.98 -15.79 -33.19
C ASN A 336 23.82 -17.03 -32.85
N LEU A 337 23.98 -17.34 -31.55
CA LEU A 337 24.65 -18.56 -31.11
C LEU A 337 23.94 -19.82 -31.61
N PHE A 338 22.60 -19.84 -31.54
CA PHE A 338 21.82 -20.98 -32.06
C PHE A 338 22.04 -21.20 -33.57
N VAL A 339 22.07 -20.11 -34.35
CA VAL A 339 22.36 -20.17 -35.80
C VAL A 339 23.77 -20.72 -36.02
N LEU A 340 24.78 -20.26 -35.28
CA LEU A 340 26.15 -20.77 -35.38
C LEU A 340 26.25 -22.27 -35.06
N VAL A 341 25.53 -22.74 -34.06
CA VAL A 341 25.46 -24.16 -33.70
C VAL A 341 24.87 -25.00 -34.85
N ILE A 342 23.79 -24.50 -35.48
CA ILE A 342 23.21 -25.19 -36.65
C ILE A 342 24.20 -25.26 -37.82
N ILE A 343 24.88 -24.14 -38.11
CA ILE A 343 25.92 -24.12 -39.17
C ILE A 343 27.03 -25.14 -38.86
N PHE A 344 27.49 -25.17 -37.60
CA PHE A 344 28.55 -26.10 -37.18
C PHE A 344 28.11 -27.56 -37.32
N ILE A 345 26.90 -27.91 -36.93
CA ILE A 345 26.33 -29.25 -37.10
C ILE A 345 26.23 -29.61 -38.59
N SER A 346 25.76 -28.69 -39.43
CA SER A 346 25.66 -28.92 -40.89
C SER A 346 27.02 -29.16 -41.54
N LEU A 347 28.07 -28.44 -41.10
CA LEU A 347 29.44 -28.66 -41.57
C LEU A 347 29.98 -30.05 -41.18
N ILE A 348 29.67 -30.51 -39.96
CA ILE A 348 30.03 -31.87 -39.51
C ILE A 348 29.34 -32.91 -40.39
N VAL A 349 28.04 -32.78 -40.64
CA VAL A 349 27.27 -33.70 -41.50
C VAL A 349 27.84 -33.71 -42.91
N LEU A 350 28.15 -32.53 -43.46
CA LEU A 350 28.78 -32.42 -44.78
C LEU A 350 30.14 -33.10 -44.83
N SER A 351 30.97 -32.93 -43.81
CA SER A 351 32.30 -33.57 -43.72
C SER A 351 32.21 -35.11 -43.67
N ILE A 352 31.22 -35.63 -42.90
CA ILE A 352 30.94 -37.07 -42.83
C ILE A 352 30.50 -37.59 -44.20
N PHE A 353 29.62 -36.86 -44.89
CA PHE A 353 29.15 -37.22 -46.23
C PHE A 353 30.31 -37.24 -47.26
N LEU A 354 31.14 -36.19 -47.25
CA LEU A 354 32.33 -36.12 -48.13
C LEU A 354 33.33 -37.26 -47.85
N TYR A 355 33.54 -37.59 -46.57
CA TYR A 355 34.37 -38.71 -46.17
C TYR A 355 33.84 -40.08 -46.70
N GLN A 356 32.54 -40.32 -46.56
CA GLN A 356 31.86 -41.49 -47.02
C GLN A 356 31.92 -41.60 -48.57
N TRP A 357 31.68 -40.44 -49.23
CA TRP A 357 31.79 -40.37 -50.70
C TRP A 357 33.24 -40.70 -51.20
N TYR A 358 34.24 -40.09 -50.55
CA TYR A 358 35.65 -40.37 -50.83
C TYR A 358 36.00 -41.87 -50.64
N LYS A 359 35.58 -42.46 -49.55
CA LYS A 359 35.75 -43.86 -49.20
C LYS A 359 35.11 -44.78 -50.26
N ARG A 360 33.90 -44.49 -50.72
CA ARG A 360 33.21 -45.23 -51.79
C ARG A 360 33.95 -45.10 -53.09
N LYS A 361 34.43 -43.91 -53.49
CA LYS A 361 35.19 -43.66 -54.70
C LYS A 361 36.50 -44.45 -54.69
N LYS A 362 37.24 -44.46 -53.58
CA LYS A 362 38.45 -45.22 -53.39
C LYS A 362 38.21 -46.73 -53.48
N ASN A 363 37.14 -47.23 -52.88
CA ASN A 363 36.78 -48.65 -52.96
C ASN A 363 36.42 -49.09 -54.42
N MET A 364 35.67 -48.24 -55.14
CA MET A 364 35.37 -48.48 -56.55
C MET A 364 36.66 -48.54 -57.43
N GLN A 365 37.60 -47.63 -57.20
CA GLN A 365 38.85 -47.61 -57.88
C GLN A 365 39.66 -48.90 -57.62
N LEU A 366 39.68 -49.38 -56.37
CA LEU A 366 40.30 -50.63 -55.99
C LEU A 366 39.61 -51.85 -56.63
N MET A 367 38.30 -51.86 -56.77
CA MET A 367 37.57 -52.92 -57.49
C MET A 367 37.90 -52.93 -58.99
N VAL A 368 37.95 -51.77 -59.64
CA VAL A 368 38.30 -51.65 -61.05
C VAL A 368 39.73 -52.09 -61.26
N THR A 369 40.69 -51.74 -60.40
CA THR A 369 42.08 -52.16 -60.48
C THR A 369 42.24 -53.70 -60.30
N ARG A 370 41.49 -54.30 -59.37
CA ARG A 370 41.47 -55.77 -59.22
C ARG A 370 40.87 -56.47 -60.43
N TYR A 371 39.73 -55.97 -60.94
CA TYR A 371 39.11 -56.51 -62.13
C TYR A 371 40.08 -56.49 -63.35
N ASN A 372 40.85 -55.40 -63.54
CA ASN A 372 41.86 -55.27 -64.61
C ASN A 372 43.13 -56.11 -64.39
N LEU A 373 43.37 -56.60 -63.15
CA LEU A 373 44.50 -57.53 -62.85
C LEU A 373 44.12 -59.02 -62.98
N GLU A 374 42.82 -59.32 -62.97
CA GLU A 374 42.30 -60.68 -63.13
C GLU A 374 41.95 -61.02 -64.58
N GLN A 375 42.06 -60.09 -65.55
CA GLN A 375 42.08 -60.31 -67.01
C GLN A 375 43.50 -60.35 -67.52
#